data_5fdaf9fbe6ee2a69fab04a9e435c7f9a
#
_entry.id   5fdaf9fbe6ee2a69fab04a9e435c7f9a
#
_cell.length_a   1.000
_cell.length_b   1.000
_cell.length_c   1.000
_cell.angle_alpha   90.00
_cell.angle_beta   90.00
_cell.angle_gamma   90.00
#
_symmetry.space_group_name_H-M   'P 1'
#
loop_
_entity.id
_entity.type
_entity.pdbx_description
1 polymer ?
#
loop_
_entity_poly.entity_id
_entity_poly.type
_entity_poly.pdbx_seq_one_letter_code
_entity_poly.pdbx_strand_id
1 'polypeptide(L)'
;MRILVPVDESLHSRRVIEFISHRETLLGTTPEIELVNVQYSVPETIIHLFGMEAVKQYYLEAGKKVFDELGPEALRRRGVTERVLYGDIGKTLAEEAEVFKADLIVMGTRGLNPVKGLL
;
A
#
# COMPACT_ATOMS: atom_id res chain seq x y z
N MET A 1 7.10 -11.45 -12.50
CA MET A 1 7.42 -11.09 -11.11
C MET A 1 6.26 -10.31 -10.50
N ARG A 2 5.91 -10.63 -9.29
CA ARG A 2 4.85 -9.94 -8.55
C ARG A 2 5.45 -9.10 -7.44
N ILE A 3 5.11 -7.82 -7.44
CA ILE A 3 5.63 -6.86 -6.48
C ILE A 3 4.47 -6.24 -5.70
N LEU A 4 4.55 -6.33 -4.38
CA LEU A 4 3.63 -5.68 -3.47
C LEU A 4 4.22 -4.34 -3.03
N VAL A 5 3.45 -3.28 -3.18
CA VAL A 5 3.90 -1.93 -2.88
C VAL A 5 2.95 -1.28 -1.89
N PRO A 6 3.27 -1.32 -0.60
CA PRO A 6 2.52 -0.59 0.40
C PRO A 6 2.69 0.91 0.22
N VAL A 7 1.59 1.64 0.26
CA VAL A 7 1.60 3.10 0.10
C VAL A 7 0.72 3.76 1.15
N ASP A 8 1.10 4.98 1.51
CA ASP A 8 0.34 5.85 2.37
C ASP A 8 0.38 7.29 1.79
N GLU A 9 -0.08 8.25 2.54
CA GLU A 9 -0.10 9.65 2.12
C GLU A 9 1.25 10.35 2.24
N SER A 10 2.31 9.64 2.65
CA SER A 10 3.62 10.24 2.86
C SER A 10 4.38 10.51 1.57
N LEU A 11 5.37 11.39 1.67
CA LEU A 11 6.30 11.68 0.59
C LEU A 11 7.08 10.42 0.16
N HIS A 12 7.31 9.50 1.08
CA HIS A 12 8.04 8.27 0.80
C HIS A 12 7.28 7.38 -0.17
N SER A 13 5.97 7.31 -0.02
CA SER A 13 5.12 6.61 -0.97
C SER A 13 5.16 7.24 -2.35
N ARG A 14 5.14 8.57 -2.42
CA ARG A 14 5.26 9.29 -3.70
C ARG A 14 6.57 8.97 -4.40
N ARG A 15 7.66 8.89 -3.65
CA ARG A 15 8.98 8.54 -4.20
C ARG A 15 9.02 7.13 -4.76
N VAL A 16 8.40 6.17 -4.09
CA VAL A 16 8.29 4.80 -4.58
C VAL A 16 7.48 4.75 -5.86
N ILE A 17 6.35 5.44 -5.89
CA ILE A 17 5.50 5.51 -7.09
C ILE A 17 6.26 6.14 -8.26
N GLU A 18 6.97 7.23 -8.02
CA GLU A 18 7.79 7.86 -9.03
C GLU A 18 8.86 6.92 -9.57
N PHE A 19 9.54 6.21 -8.68
CA PHE A 19 10.53 5.21 -9.06
C PHE A 19 9.95 4.14 -9.98
N ILE A 20 8.79 3.62 -9.63
CA ILE A 20 8.12 2.56 -10.40
C ILE A 20 7.60 3.08 -11.73
N SER A 21 6.99 4.28 -11.74
CA SER A 21 6.34 4.82 -12.93
C SER A 21 7.31 5.16 -14.06
N HIS A 22 8.57 5.41 -13.75
CA HIS A 22 9.59 5.70 -14.75
C HIS A 22 10.32 4.45 -15.28
N ARG A 23 9.93 3.27 -14.84
CA ARG A 23 10.57 2.02 -15.24
C ARG A 23 9.55 1.04 -15.78
N GLU A 24 9.70 0.65 -17.04
CA GLU A 24 8.86 -0.40 -17.62
C GLU A 24 9.20 -1.77 -17.07
N THR A 25 10.49 -1.99 -16.80
CA THR A 25 10.96 -3.25 -16.25
C THR A 25 11.64 -3.04 -14.91
N LEU A 26 11.48 -4.00 -14.03
CA LEU A 26 12.18 -4.07 -12.75
C LEU A 26 12.82 -5.45 -12.65
N LEU A 27 14.09 -5.47 -12.27
CA LEU A 27 14.87 -6.70 -12.17
C LEU A 27 14.81 -7.56 -13.45
N GLY A 28 14.78 -6.89 -14.62
CA GLY A 28 14.76 -7.54 -15.91
C GLY A 28 13.41 -8.08 -16.37
N THR A 29 12.35 -7.83 -15.63
CA THR A 29 11.00 -8.29 -15.99
C THR A 29 9.99 -7.16 -15.96
N THR A 30 8.86 -7.35 -16.67
CA THR A 30 7.70 -6.47 -16.53
C THR A 30 6.87 -6.98 -15.34
N PRO A 31 6.85 -6.28 -14.22
CA PRO A 31 6.20 -6.79 -13.02
C PRO A 31 4.69 -6.62 -13.04
N GLU A 32 3.99 -7.52 -12.34
CA GLU A 32 2.66 -7.26 -11.85
C GLU A 32 2.80 -6.54 -10.51
N ILE A 33 2.13 -5.42 -10.35
CA ILE A 33 2.24 -4.58 -9.16
C ILE A 33 0.90 -4.47 -8.48
N GLU A 34 0.87 -4.72 -7.19
CA GLU A 34 -0.28 -4.43 -6.36
C GLU A 34 0.08 -3.29 -5.40
N LEU A 35 -0.60 -2.17 -5.55
CA LEU A 35 -0.50 -1.07 -4.60
C LEU A 35 -1.50 -1.35 -3.48
N VAL A 36 -1.03 -1.36 -2.26
CA VAL A 36 -1.90 -1.59 -1.11
C VAL A 36 -1.80 -0.44 -0.12
N ASN A 37 -2.94 -0.04 0.40
CA ASN A 37 -3.02 0.86 1.52
C ASN A 37 -3.67 0.13 2.69
N VAL A 38 -2.98 0.06 3.81
CA VAL A 38 -3.49 -0.57 5.02
C VAL A 38 -3.99 0.49 5.97
N GLN A 39 -5.28 0.44 6.27
CA GLN A 39 -5.92 1.30 7.25
C GLN A 39 -5.86 0.62 8.61
N TYR A 40 -5.52 1.39 9.65
CA TYR A 40 -5.49 0.87 11.01
C TYR A 40 -6.88 0.45 11.47
N SER A 41 -6.95 -0.64 12.22
CA SER A 41 -8.21 -1.04 12.84
C SER A 41 -8.63 -0.02 13.90
N VAL A 42 -9.93 0.26 13.92
CA VAL A 42 -10.51 1.13 14.94
C VAL A 42 -10.84 0.33 16.20
N PRO A 43 -10.93 0.97 17.37
CA PRO A 43 -11.36 0.29 18.59
C PRO A 43 -12.73 -0.35 18.44
N GLU A 44 -12.96 -1.46 19.13
CA GLU A 44 -14.24 -2.17 19.10
C GLU A 44 -15.42 -1.27 19.53
N THR A 45 -15.15 -0.32 20.43
CA THR A 45 -16.19 0.64 20.85
C THR A 45 -16.75 1.44 19.67
N ILE A 46 -15.91 1.78 18.72
CA ILE A 46 -16.34 2.49 17.51
C ILE A 46 -17.19 1.57 16.62
N ILE A 47 -16.78 0.30 16.51
CA ILE A 47 -17.55 -0.68 15.74
C ILE A 47 -18.94 -0.89 16.37
N HIS A 48 -19.01 -0.95 17.70
CA HIS A 48 -20.28 -1.08 18.40
C HIS A 48 -21.19 0.14 18.22
N LEU A 49 -20.63 1.34 18.17
CA LEU A 49 -21.40 2.56 18.01
C LEU A 49 -21.93 2.74 16.59
N PHE A 50 -21.13 2.45 15.58
CA PHE A 50 -21.45 2.78 14.20
C PHE A 50 -21.69 1.56 13.30
N GLY A 51 -21.33 0.37 13.76
CA GLY A 51 -21.42 -0.86 12.97
C GLY A 51 -20.24 -1.07 12.05
N MET A 52 -19.94 -2.32 11.76
CA MET A 52 -18.80 -2.67 10.91
C MET A 52 -18.96 -2.17 9.47
N GLU A 53 -20.18 -2.12 8.97
CA GLU A 53 -20.42 -1.65 7.60
C GLU A 53 -20.02 -0.18 7.43
N ALA A 54 -20.36 0.67 8.41
CA ALA A 54 -19.96 2.08 8.40
C ALA A 54 -18.43 2.23 8.51
N VAL A 55 -17.80 1.42 9.35
CA VAL A 55 -16.34 1.40 9.49
C VAL A 55 -15.68 0.98 8.19
N LYS A 56 -16.19 -0.06 7.55
CA LYS A 56 -15.70 -0.53 6.26
C LYS A 56 -15.77 0.56 5.19
N GLN A 57 -16.89 1.24 5.10
CA GLN A 57 -17.07 2.32 4.15
C GLN A 57 -16.07 3.45 4.40
N TYR A 58 -15.85 3.78 5.67
CA TYR A 58 -14.87 4.79 6.06
C TYR A 58 -13.45 4.43 5.63
N TYR A 59 -12.99 3.23 5.93
CA TYR A 59 -11.62 2.87 5.59
C TYR A 59 -11.41 2.70 4.08
N LEU A 60 -12.42 2.25 3.35
CA LEU A 60 -12.34 2.16 1.89
C LEU A 60 -12.22 3.54 1.25
N GLU A 61 -12.98 4.50 1.72
CA GLU A 61 -12.89 5.88 1.24
C GLU A 61 -11.56 6.52 1.59
N ALA A 62 -11.07 6.31 2.80
CA ALA A 62 -9.78 6.84 3.23
C ALA A 62 -8.63 6.26 2.40
N GLY A 63 -8.67 4.96 2.13
CA GLY A 63 -7.66 4.31 1.30
C GLY A 63 -7.71 4.77 -0.15
N LYS A 64 -8.89 4.90 -0.70
CA LYS A 64 -9.06 5.43 -2.06
C LYS A 64 -8.49 6.83 -2.20
N LYS A 65 -8.69 7.67 -1.20
CA LYS A 65 -8.13 9.01 -1.17
C LYS A 65 -6.60 8.99 -1.26
N VAL A 66 -5.96 8.05 -0.57
CA VAL A 66 -4.51 7.88 -0.65
C VAL A 66 -4.09 7.61 -2.09
N PHE A 67 -4.74 6.68 -2.78
CA PHE A 67 -4.43 6.38 -4.17
C PHE A 67 -4.66 7.58 -5.09
N ASP A 68 -5.76 8.29 -4.90
CA ASP A 68 -6.06 9.47 -5.71
C ASP A 68 -4.99 10.57 -5.56
N GLU A 69 -4.46 10.74 -4.36
CA GLU A 69 -3.42 11.72 -4.07
C GLU A 69 -2.04 11.31 -4.61
N LEU A 70 -1.78 10.02 -4.77
CA LEU A 70 -0.52 9.54 -5.33
C LEU A 70 -0.38 9.82 -6.82
N GLY A 71 -1.47 10.17 -7.46
CA GLY A 71 -1.51 10.56 -8.86
C GLY A 71 -1.97 9.44 -9.77
N PRO A 72 -2.72 9.80 -10.82
CA PRO A 72 -3.30 8.83 -11.74
C PRO A 72 -2.27 8.09 -12.60
N GLU A 73 -1.08 8.63 -12.75
CA GLU A 73 -0.06 8.03 -13.60
C GLU A 73 0.40 6.65 -13.12
N ALA A 74 0.49 6.47 -11.80
CA ALA A 74 0.88 5.20 -11.22
C ALA A 74 -0.12 4.08 -11.54
N LEU A 75 -1.40 4.44 -11.66
CA LEU A 75 -2.50 3.50 -11.87
C LEU A 75 -2.77 3.23 -13.35
N ARG A 76 -2.24 4.04 -14.23
CA ARG A 76 -2.39 3.86 -15.67
C ARG A 76 -1.43 2.84 -16.25
N ARG A 77 -0.43 2.47 -15.49
CA ARG A 77 0.53 1.48 -15.93
C ARG A 77 -0.13 0.12 -16.01
N ARG A 78 0.13 -0.60 -17.11
CA ARG A 78 -0.36 -1.96 -17.29
C ARG A 78 0.16 -2.87 -16.19
N GLY A 79 -0.71 -3.70 -15.64
CA GLY A 79 -0.34 -4.65 -14.59
C GLY A 79 -0.28 -4.07 -13.19
N VAL A 80 -0.84 -2.87 -12.98
CA VAL A 80 -0.96 -2.27 -11.65
C VAL A 80 -2.40 -2.35 -11.18
N THR A 81 -2.60 -2.89 -10.00
CA THR A 81 -3.88 -2.93 -9.30
C THR A 81 -3.76 -2.22 -7.96
N GLU A 82 -4.88 -1.78 -7.40
CA GLU A 82 -4.93 -1.14 -6.09
C GLU A 82 -5.85 -1.89 -5.15
N ARG A 83 -5.49 -1.89 -3.88
CA ARG A 83 -6.30 -2.54 -2.85
C ARG A 83 -6.18 -1.82 -1.52
N VAL A 84 -7.32 -1.65 -0.85
CA VAL A 84 -7.39 -1.12 0.51
C VAL A 84 -7.60 -2.28 1.46
N LEU A 85 -6.74 -2.38 2.45
CA LEU A 85 -6.78 -3.40 3.48
C LEU A 85 -6.98 -2.76 4.84
N TYR A 86 -7.37 -3.55 5.83
CA TYR A 86 -7.70 -3.09 7.15
C TYR A 86 -7.12 -4.02 8.21
N GLY A 87 -6.43 -3.46 9.19
CA GLY A 87 -5.86 -4.24 10.29
C GLY A 87 -4.52 -3.73 10.75
N ASP A 88 -3.79 -4.59 11.42
CA ASP A 88 -2.40 -4.33 11.80
C ASP A 88 -1.51 -4.31 10.55
N ILE A 89 -0.70 -3.28 10.40
CA ILE A 89 0.06 -3.07 9.16
C ILE A 89 0.97 -4.26 8.84
N GLY A 90 1.82 -4.64 9.76
CA GLY A 90 2.80 -5.71 9.50
C GLY A 90 2.15 -7.04 9.20
N LYS A 91 1.17 -7.44 10.01
CA LYS A 91 0.45 -8.69 9.84
C LYS A 91 -0.35 -8.70 8.53
N THR A 92 -1.05 -7.61 8.26
CA THR A 92 -1.89 -7.48 7.05
C THR A 92 -1.05 -7.53 5.79
N LEU A 93 0.10 -6.86 5.78
CA LEU A 93 1.01 -6.89 4.64
C LEU A 93 1.60 -8.28 4.43
N ALA A 94 1.96 -8.98 5.51
CA ALA A 94 2.48 -10.34 5.40
C ALA A 94 1.43 -11.30 4.82
N GLU A 95 0.19 -11.19 5.27
CA GLU A 95 -0.91 -11.99 4.75
C GLU A 95 -1.18 -11.68 3.27
N GLU A 96 -1.20 -10.40 2.91
CA GLU A 96 -1.44 -10.01 1.52
C GLU A 96 -0.31 -10.43 0.60
N ALA A 97 0.92 -10.38 1.07
CA ALA A 97 2.06 -10.87 0.30
C ALA A 97 1.91 -12.35 -0.06
N GLU A 98 1.38 -13.15 0.85
CA GLU A 98 1.09 -14.56 0.58
C GLU A 98 -0.07 -14.74 -0.40
N VAL A 99 -1.15 -13.99 -0.21
CA VAL A 99 -2.33 -14.07 -1.09
C VAL A 99 -1.97 -13.65 -2.52
N PHE A 100 -1.26 -12.55 -2.66
CA PHE A 100 -0.82 -12.04 -3.95
C PHE A 100 0.32 -12.87 -4.54
N LYS A 101 0.97 -13.69 -3.74
CA LYS A 101 2.18 -14.43 -4.10
C LYS A 101 3.29 -13.48 -4.54
N ALA A 102 3.52 -12.47 -3.72
CA ALA A 102 4.54 -11.47 -3.99
C ALA A 102 5.95 -12.08 -3.96
N ASP A 103 6.74 -11.76 -4.95
CA ASP A 103 8.16 -12.10 -4.97
C ASP A 103 8.97 -11.07 -4.20
N LEU A 104 8.45 -9.84 -4.12
CA LEU A 104 9.16 -8.72 -3.53
C LEU A 104 8.16 -7.73 -2.93
N ILE A 105 8.53 -7.12 -1.83
CA ILE A 105 7.82 -5.99 -1.25
C ILE A 105 8.72 -4.77 -1.38
N VAL A 106 8.23 -3.73 -2.04
CA VAL A 106 8.95 -2.47 -2.19
C VAL A 106 8.17 -1.39 -1.47
N MET A 107 8.79 -0.75 -0.49
CA MET A 107 8.14 0.31 0.25
C MET A 107 9.12 1.44 0.56
N GLY A 108 8.58 2.64 0.67
CA GLY A 108 9.36 3.77 1.13
C GLY A 108 9.65 3.65 2.62
N THR A 109 10.85 3.99 3.02
CA THR A 109 11.21 4.12 4.41
C THR A 109 10.93 5.55 4.86
N ARG A 110 10.47 5.74 6.06
CA ARG A 110 10.10 7.06 6.58
C ARG A 110 11.30 7.99 6.78
N GLY A 111 12.14 8.16 5.77
CA GLY A 111 13.33 8.97 5.91
C GLY A 111 14.25 8.51 7.04
N LEU A 112 14.11 7.27 7.47
CA LEU A 112 15.00 6.70 8.45
C LEU A 112 16.40 6.71 7.87
N ASN A 113 17.30 7.39 8.54
CA ASN A 113 18.70 7.26 8.18
C ASN A 113 19.18 5.85 8.58
N PRO A 114 20.30 5.38 8.05
CA PRO A 114 20.79 4.04 8.36
C PRO A 114 20.94 3.76 9.85
N VAL A 115 21.30 4.78 10.63
CA VAL A 115 21.45 4.64 12.07
C VAL A 115 20.12 4.36 12.75
N LYS A 116 19.08 5.11 12.38
CA LYS A 116 17.73 4.89 12.90
C LYS A 116 17.15 3.58 12.40
N GLY A 117 17.44 3.21 11.18
CA GLY A 117 16.98 1.96 10.61
C GLY A 117 17.56 0.73 11.29
N LEU A 118 18.72 0.86 11.90
CA LEU A 118 19.36 -0.20 12.66
C LEU A 118 18.82 -0.33 14.08
N LEU A 119 18.17 0.68 14.56
CA LEU A 119 17.59 0.70 15.88
C LEU A 119 16.18 0.16 15.87
#